data_95e77b65246799e5166b6ee5dfa4ed07
#
_entry.id   95e77b65246799e5166b6ee5dfa4ed07
#
_cell.length_a   1.000
_cell.length_b   1.000
_cell.length_c   1.000
_cell.angle_alpha   90.00
_cell.angle_beta   90.00
_cell.angle_gamma   90.00
#
_symmetry.space_group_name_H-M   'P 1'
#
loop_
_entity.id
_entity.type
_entity.pdbx_description
1 polymer ?
#
loop_
_entity_poly.entity_id
_entity_poly.type
_entity_poly.pdbx_seq_one_letter_code
_entity_poly.pdbx_strand_id
1 'polypeptide(L)'
;MNLAEIPLFSMLKGRMGYLSERQKVIAQNVANADTARYVAEDLKPFSFDAKVQMQQVQAGGSAMASTQAGHMAPKNERRGLGAQYKTLKSPDSETTLNGNSVVLEDEMIRMSEARMSYDAAISFYQKSMNLLRMAARPPGRG
;
A
#
# COMPACT_ATOMS: atom_id res chain seq x y z
N MET A 1 -3.31 -22.77 10.37
CA MET A 1 -2.51 -21.55 10.60
C MET A 1 -2.96 -20.51 9.59
N ASN A 2 -3.45 -19.38 10.08
CA ASN A 2 -3.86 -18.29 9.21
C ASN A 2 -2.63 -17.42 8.90
N LEU A 3 -2.09 -17.55 7.69
CA LEU A 3 -0.89 -16.82 7.24
C LEU A 3 -1.04 -15.29 7.33
N ALA A 4 -2.28 -14.80 7.30
CA ALA A 4 -2.55 -13.37 7.46
C ALA A 4 -2.28 -12.85 8.89
N GLU A 5 -2.21 -13.72 9.88
CA GLU A 5 -1.91 -13.38 11.26
C GLU A 5 -0.42 -13.27 11.56
N ILE A 6 0.43 -13.74 10.64
CA ILE A 6 1.88 -13.60 10.78
C ILE A 6 2.26 -12.15 10.38
N PRO A 7 2.84 -11.36 11.30
CA PRO A 7 3.11 -9.93 11.05
C PRO A 7 3.89 -9.67 9.76
N LEU A 8 4.86 -10.52 9.44
CA LEU A 8 5.67 -10.39 8.22
C LEU A 8 4.82 -10.40 6.94
N PHE A 9 3.86 -11.32 6.83
CA PHE A 9 3.02 -11.43 5.63
C PHE A 9 2.04 -10.26 5.52
N SER A 10 1.48 -9.82 6.64
CA SER A 10 0.61 -8.64 6.66
C SER A 10 1.37 -7.37 6.25
N MET A 11 2.62 -7.24 6.69
CA MET A 11 3.51 -6.13 6.34
C MET A 11 3.89 -6.16 4.85
N LEU A 12 4.30 -7.30 4.32
CA LEU A 12 4.64 -7.46 2.90
C LEU A 12 3.43 -7.18 2.01
N LYS A 13 2.26 -7.71 2.37
CA LYS A 13 1.00 -7.44 1.66
C LYS A 13 0.64 -5.95 1.69
N GLY A 14 0.84 -5.30 2.83
CA GLY A 14 0.64 -3.87 2.96
C GLY A 14 1.59 -3.05 2.09
N ARG A 15 2.87 -3.44 2.02
CA ARG A 15 3.85 -2.79 1.16
C ARG A 15 3.53 -2.98 -0.33
N MET A 16 3.13 -4.17 -0.74
CA MET A 16 2.68 -4.41 -2.12
C MET A 16 1.46 -3.56 -2.48
N GLY A 17 0.48 -3.45 -1.58
CA GLY A 17 -0.68 -2.58 -1.77
C GLY A 17 -0.30 -1.10 -1.91
N TYR A 18 0.61 -0.62 -1.05
CA TYR A 18 1.15 0.74 -1.14
C TYR A 18 1.84 1.00 -2.48
N LEU A 19 2.72 0.10 -2.91
CA LEU A 19 3.47 0.25 -4.16
C LEU A 19 2.56 0.17 -5.39
N SER A 20 1.54 -0.66 -5.36
CA SER A 20 0.50 -0.70 -6.40
C SER A 20 -0.26 0.62 -6.50
N GLU A 21 -0.65 1.21 -5.36
CA GLU A 21 -1.30 2.52 -5.34
C GLU A 21 -0.35 3.64 -5.80
N ARG A 22 0.93 3.58 -5.40
CA ARG A 22 1.93 4.55 -5.85
C ARG A 22 2.08 4.54 -7.37
N GLN A 23 2.13 3.36 -7.99
CA GLN A 23 2.16 3.24 -9.46
C GLN A 23 0.95 3.88 -10.14
N LYS A 24 -0.25 3.78 -9.54
CA LYS A 24 -1.45 4.45 -10.06
C LYS A 24 -1.35 5.97 -9.98
N VAL A 25 -0.85 6.50 -8.86
CA VAL A 25 -0.66 7.96 -8.69
C VAL A 25 0.34 8.48 -9.72
N ILE A 26 1.48 7.79 -9.90
CA ILE A 26 2.48 8.14 -10.91
C ILE A 26 1.86 8.09 -12.32
N ALA A 27 1.10 7.06 -12.65
CA ALA A 27 0.41 6.97 -13.93
C ALA A 27 -0.61 8.12 -14.13
N GLN A 28 -1.26 8.56 -13.06
CA GLN A 28 -2.16 9.71 -13.07
C GLN A 28 -1.41 11.02 -13.30
N ASN A 29 -0.23 11.21 -12.69
CA ASN A 29 0.64 12.34 -12.95
C ASN A 29 1.05 12.37 -14.44
N VAL A 30 1.52 11.25 -14.98
CA VAL A 30 1.91 11.13 -16.39
C VAL A 30 0.74 11.47 -17.31
N ALA A 31 -0.46 10.98 -17.02
CA ALA A 31 -1.66 11.27 -17.80
C ALA A 31 -2.05 12.76 -17.78
N ASN A 32 -1.62 13.51 -16.75
CA ASN A 32 -1.88 14.93 -16.58
C ASN A 32 -0.67 15.82 -16.87
N ALA A 33 0.37 15.30 -17.52
CA ALA A 33 1.59 16.06 -17.81
C ALA A 33 1.35 17.34 -18.67
N ASP A 34 0.30 17.35 -19.48
CA ASP A 34 -0.09 18.50 -20.31
C ASP A 34 -1.24 19.32 -19.70
N THR A 35 -1.74 18.96 -18.52
CA THR A 35 -2.85 19.65 -17.88
C THR A 35 -2.36 20.94 -17.19
N ALA A 36 -2.87 22.10 -17.61
CA ALA A 36 -2.48 23.39 -17.02
C ALA A 36 -2.77 23.42 -15.50
N ARG A 37 -1.82 23.94 -14.72
CA ARG A 37 -1.88 24.09 -13.25
C ARG A 37 -2.00 22.75 -12.50
N TYR A 38 -1.73 21.63 -13.13
CA TYR A 38 -1.68 20.36 -12.44
C TYR A 38 -0.39 20.26 -11.61
N VAL A 39 -0.54 19.85 -10.36
CA VAL A 39 0.60 19.62 -9.45
C VAL A 39 0.75 18.11 -9.26
N ALA A 40 1.94 17.58 -9.53
CA ALA A 40 2.25 16.18 -9.32
C ALA A 40 1.95 15.75 -7.88
N GLU A 41 1.46 14.54 -7.71
CA GLU A 41 1.14 13.95 -6.42
C GLU A 41 1.99 12.69 -6.18
N ASP A 42 2.34 12.42 -4.93
CA ASP A 42 2.91 11.14 -4.51
C ASP A 42 2.21 10.67 -3.24
N LEU A 43 2.37 9.41 -2.89
CA LEU A 43 1.82 8.88 -1.65
C LEU A 43 2.71 9.25 -0.47
N LYS A 44 2.07 9.48 0.69
CA LYS A 44 2.79 9.60 1.95
C LYS A 44 3.66 8.35 2.15
N PRO A 45 4.94 8.51 2.57
CA PRO A 45 5.85 7.39 2.75
C PRO A 45 5.25 6.26 3.59
N PHE A 46 5.48 5.03 3.17
CA PHE A 46 5.02 3.85 3.89
C PHE A 46 5.87 3.65 5.14
N SER A 47 5.25 3.68 6.33
CA SER A 47 5.90 3.33 7.59
C SER A 47 5.33 2.01 8.13
N PHE A 48 6.22 1.10 8.52
CA PHE A 48 5.85 -0.17 9.13
C PHE A 48 5.26 0.04 10.53
N ASP A 49 5.84 0.94 11.31
CA ASP A 49 5.45 1.19 12.70
C ASP A 49 4.01 1.69 12.84
N ALA A 50 3.60 2.62 11.96
CA ALA A 50 2.24 3.13 11.94
C ALA A 50 1.22 2.02 11.63
N LYS A 51 1.59 1.03 10.83
CA LYS A 51 0.69 -0.07 10.45
C LYS A 51 0.59 -1.13 11.54
N VAL A 52 1.68 -1.41 12.25
CA VAL A 52 1.68 -2.30 13.43
C VAL A 52 0.84 -1.67 14.55
N GLN A 53 0.97 -0.38 14.80
CA GLN A 53 0.16 0.34 15.77
C GLN A 53 -1.33 0.36 15.40
N MET A 54 -1.68 0.59 14.11
CA MET A 54 -3.07 0.53 13.65
C MET A 54 -3.67 -0.87 13.81
N GLN A 55 -2.89 -1.92 13.63
CA GLN A 55 -3.35 -3.29 13.79
C GLN A 55 -3.56 -3.65 15.27
N GLN A 56 -2.73 -3.13 16.17
CA GLN A 56 -2.91 -3.27 17.61
C GLN A 56 -4.14 -2.52 18.13
N VAL A 57 -4.40 -1.32 17.60
CA VAL A 57 -5.58 -0.52 17.95
C VAL A 57 -6.86 -1.18 17.43
N GLN A 58 -6.84 -1.84 16.26
CA GLN A 58 -7.99 -2.57 15.74
C GLN A 58 -8.24 -3.90 16.48
N ALA A 59 -7.20 -4.53 16.99
CA ALA A 59 -7.33 -5.73 17.83
C ALA A 59 -7.88 -5.41 19.24
N GLY A 60 -7.70 -4.15 19.71
CA GLY A 60 -8.24 -3.65 20.96
C GLY A 60 -9.51 -2.80 20.83
N GLY A 61 -9.94 -2.54 19.62
CA GLY A 61 -11.16 -1.78 19.32
C GLY A 61 -12.40 -2.57 19.71
N SER A 62 -12.97 -2.22 20.86
CA SER A 62 -14.28 -2.68 21.28
C SER A 62 -15.26 -2.54 20.12
N ALA A 63 -15.69 -3.67 19.55
CA ALA A 63 -16.93 -3.70 18.82
C ALA A 63 -17.97 -3.09 19.76
N MET A 64 -18.56 -1.96 19.41
CA MET A 64 -19.69 -1.43 20.14
C MET A 64 -20.74 -2.53 20.20
N ALA A 65 -20.96 -3.07 21.38
CA ALA A 65 -22.00 -4.05 21.60
C ALA A 65 -23.33 -3.37 21.22
N SER A 66 -24.01 -3.92 20.23
CA SER A 66 -25.37 -3.51 19.89
C SER A 66 -26.25 -3.88 21.09
N THR A 67 -26.66 -2.88 21.86
CA THR A 67 -27.47 -3.07 23.06
C THR A 67 -28.97 -3.25 22.79
N GLN A 68 -29.41 -3.17 21.54
CA GLN A 68 -30.80 -3.43 21.11
C GLN A 68 -30.87 -4.08 19.74
N ALA A 69 -31.80 -5.02 19.57
CA ALA A 69 -32.09 -5.75 18.34
C ALA A 69 -32.79 -4.86 17.29
N GLY A 70 -32.18 -3.83 16.83
CA GLY A 70 -32.69 -2.87 15.84
C GLY A 70 -31.64 -1.82 15.49
N HIS A 71 -30.55 -1.79 16.24
CA HIS A 71 -29.43 -0.95 15.90
C HIS A 71 -28.66 -1.57 14.73
N MET A 72 -28.70 -0.90 13.60
CA MET A 72 -27.86 -1.26 12.46
C MET A 72 -26.39 -1.16 12.89
N ALA A 73 -25.69 -2.29 12.89
CA ALA A 73 -24.24 -2.27 12.99
C ALA A 73 -23.70 -1.38 11.87
N PRO A 74 -22.71 -0.51 12.15
CA PRO A 74 -22.10 0.29 11.11
C PRO A 74 -21.62 -0.68 10.04
N LYS A 75 -22.15 -0.52 8.82
CA LYS A 75 -21.67 -1.26 7.66
C LYS A 75 -20.17 -0.96 7.59
N ASN A 76 -19.34 -1.93 7.94
CA ASN A 76 -17.93 -1.87 7.64
C ASN A 76 -17.83 -1.82 6.12
N GLU A 77 -17.96 -0.63 5.57
CA GLU A 77 -17.56 -0.39 4.22
C GLU A 77 -16.10 -0.81 4.18
N ARG A 78 -15.85 -1.90 3.48
CA ARG A 78 -14.49 -2.28 3.11
C ARG A 78 -13.96 -1.10 2.33
N ARG A 79 -13.33 -0.15 3.03
CA ARG A 79 -12.58 0.93 2.39
C ARG A 79 -11.65 0.22 1.43
N GLY A 80 -11.85 0.44 0.14
CA GLY A 80 -10.99 -0.13 -0.88
C GLY A 80 -9.54 0.12 -0.49
N LEU A 81 -8.65 -0.80 -0.78
CA LEU A 81 -7.22 -0.71 -0.43
C LEU A 81 -6.63 0.68 -0.78
N GLY A 82 -7.17 1.37 -1.79
CA GLY A 82 -6.77 2.72 -2.18
C GLY A 82 -7.14 3.83 -1.18
N ALA A 83 -8.22 3.68 -0.40
CA ALA A 83 -8.60 4.68 0.61
C ALA A 83 -7.67 4.68 1.85
N GLN A 84 -6.74 3.73 1.94
CA GLN A 84 -5.82 3.58 3.06
C GLN A 84 -4.57 4.48 2.94
N TYR A 85 -4.28 5.00 1.75
CA TYR A 85 -3.07 5.77 1.48
C TYR A 85 -3.44 7.21 1.12
N LYS A 86 -2.80 8.18 1.80
CA LYS A 86 -3.00 9.60 1.53
C LYS A 86 -2.03 10.06 0.46
N THR A 87 -2.54 10.74 -0.55
CA THR A 87 -1.74 11.50 -1.52
C THR A 87 -1.31 12.84 -0.92
N LEU A 88 -0.13 13.27 -1.31
CA LEU A 88 0.44 14.58 -1.00
C LEU A 88 0.87 15.23 -2.30
N LYS A 89 0.66 16.53 -2.40
CA LYS A 89 1.24 17.30 -3.50
C LYS A 89 2.75 17.27 -3.40
N SER A 90 3.39 16.81 -4.45
CA SER A 90 4.83 16.63 -4.55
C SER A 90 5.27 17.11 -5.93
N PRO A 91 5.38 18.44 -6.13
CA PRO A 91 5.83 18.98 -7.41
C PRO A 91 7.19 18.38 -7.76
N ASP A 92 7.38 18.08 -9.04
CA ASP A 92 8.65 17.59 -9.56
C ASP A 92 9.73 18.68 -9.62
N SER A 93 10.89 18.36 -10.20
CA SER A 93 12.06 19.23 -10.23
C SER A 93 11.82 20.59 -10.94
N GLU A 94 10.87 20.64 -11.87
CA GLU A 94 10.56 21.84 -12.65
C GLU A 94 9.06 22.11 -12.71
N THR A 95 8.71 23.39 -12.85
CA THR A 95 7.32 23.82 -13.10
C THR A 95 7.29 24.65 -14.38
N THR A 96 6.43 24.26 -15.31
CA THR A 96 6.27 24.95 -16.60
C THR A 96 5.52 26.26 -16.45
N LEU A 97 5.58 27.15 -17.47
CA LEU A 97 4.93 28.46 -17.47
C LEU A 97 3.39 28.40 -17.33
N ASN A 98 2.78 27.27 -17.72
CA ASN A 98 1.35 27.03 -17.53
C ASN A 98 0.99 26.56 -16.11
N GLY A 99 1.99 26.43 -15.21
CA GLY A 99 1.82 26.00 -13.83
C GLY A 99 1.75 24.48 -13.63
N ASN A 100 2.06 23.68 -14.66
CA ASN A 100 2.19 22.23 -14.53
C ASN A 100 3.54 21.89 -13.91
N SER A 101 3.55 21.01 -12.91
CA SER A 101 4.77 20.57 -12.19
C SER A 101 5.09 19.10 -12.39
N VAL A 102 4.59 18.48 -13.45
CA VAL A 102 4.92 17.09 -13.81
C VAL A 102 6.10 17.09 -14.78
N VAL A 103 7.19 16.43 -14.37
CA VAL A 103 8.35 16.13 -15.23
C VAL A 103 8.32 14.65 -15.58
N LEU A 104 8.14 14.32 -16.85
CA LEU A 104 7.97 12.92 -17.30
C LEU A 104 9.17 12.04 -16.94
N GLU A 105 10.37 12.58 -17.00
CA GLU A 105 11.61 11.89 -16.65
C GLU A 105 11.62 11.50 -15.16
N ASP A 106 11.24 12.43 -14.28
CA ASP A 106 11.16 12.18 -12.84
C ASP A 106 10.10 11.12 -12.53
N GLU A 107 8.93 11.20 -13.18
CA GLU A 107 7.84 10.23 -13.01
C GLU A 107 8.23 8.84 -13.55
N MET A 108 8.99 8.76 -14.64
CA MET A 108 9.50 7.49 -15.16
C MET A 108 10.51 6.83 -14.22
N ILE A 109 11.38 7.62 -13.60
CA ILE A 109 12.31 7.14 -12.57
C ILE A 109 11.52 6.59 -11.36
N ARG A 110 10.56 7.37 -10.85
CA ARG A 110 9.69 6.94 -9.73
C ARG A 110 8.90 5.66 -10.06
N MET A 111 8.40 5.55 -11.29
CA MET A 111 7.69 4.35 -11.75
C MET A 111 8.61 3.13 -11.74
N SER A 112 9.82 3.28 -12.25
CA SER A 112 10.83 2.22 -12.28
C SER A 112 11.20 1.76 -10.86
N GLU A 113 11.44 2.69 -9.94
CA GLU A 113 11.73 2.40 -8.53
C GLU A 113 10.56 1.69 -7.84
N ALA A 114 9.33 2.18 -8.06
CA ALA A 114 8.13 1.57 -7.50
C ALA A 114 7.95 0.14 -8.01
N ARG A 115 8.21 -0.10 -9.29
CA ARG A 115 8.13 -1.42 -9.90
C ARG A 115 9.18 -2.38 -9.35
N MET A 116 10.45 -1.97 -9.31
CA MET A 116 11.51 -2.78 -8.71
C MET A 116 11.23 -3.12 -7.24
N SER A 117 10.73 -2.15 -6.48
CA SER A 117 10.36 -2.37 -5.08
C SER A 117 9.19 -3.34 -4.93
N TYR A 118 8.22 -3.30 -5.85
CA TYR A 118 7.09 -4.22 -5.90
C TYR A 118 7.53 -5.65 -6.21
N ASP A 119 8.38 -5.82 -7.21
CA ASP A 119 8.93 -7.13 -7.59
C ASP A 119 9.79 -7.73 -6.46
N ALA A 120 10.57 -6.91 -5.77
CA ALA A 120 11.31 -7.31 -4.58
C ALA A 120 10.36 -7.78 -3.46
N ALA A 121 9.28 -7.06 -3.20
CA ALA A 121 8.30 -7.43 -2.17
C ALA A 121 7.60 -8.77 -2.50
N ILE A 122 7.26 -9.01 -3.78
CA ILE A 122 6.74 -10.30 -4.24
C ILE A 122 7.75 -11.42 -4.01
N SER A 123 9.01 -11.19 -4.38
CA SER A 123 10.08 -12.18 -4.23
C SER A 123 10.29 -12.55 -2.76
N PHE A 124 10.27 -11.57 -1.85
CA PHE A 124 10.33 -11.82 -0.42
C PHE A 124 9.12 -12.59 0.10
N TYR A 125 7.93 -12.25 -0.37
CA TYR A 125 6.71 -12.97 0.01
C TYR A 125 6.79 -14.44 -0.40
N GLN A 126 7.18 -14.72 -1.65
CA GLN A 126 7.33 -16.08 -2.17
C GLN A 126 8.40 -16.87 -1.42
N LYS A 127 9.55 -16.25 -1.15
CA LYS A 127 10.65 -16.87 -0.38
C LYS A 127 10.19 -17.23 1.02
N SER A 128 9.50 -16.33 1.71
CA SER A 128 8.96 -16.57 3.05
C SER A 128 7.94 -17.71 3.06
N MET A 129 7.06 -17.78 2.05
CA MET A 129 6.12 -18.88 1.88
C MET A 129 6.82 -20.22 1.66
N ASN A 130 7.89 -20.23 0.85
CA ASN A 130 8.64 -21.46 0.60
C ASN A 130 9.38 -21.94 1.86
N LEU A 131 9.94 -21.03 2.65
CA LEU A 131 10.58 -21.36 3.93
C LEU A 131 9.56 -21.97 4.92
N LEU A 132 8.35 -21.39 5.01
CA LEU A 132 7.30 -21.98 5.84
C LEU A 132 6.86 -23.37 5.39
N ARG A 133 6.74 -23.57 4.07
CA ARG A 133 6.41 -24.90 3.52
C ARG A 133 7.51 -25.93 3.83
N MET A 134 8.78 -25.54 3.77
CA MET A 134 9.89 -26.42 4.14
C MET A 134 9.87 -26.74 5.62
N ALA A 135 9.63 -25.75 6.48
CA ALA A 135 9.54 -25.95 7.93
C ALA A 135 8.34 -26.81 8.35
N ALA A 136 7.24 -26.78 7.57
CA ALA A 136 6.05 -27.57 7.83
C ALA A 136 6.15 -29.02 7.30
N ARG A 137 7.19 -29.37 6.56
CA ARG A 137 7.40 -30.76 6.11
C ARG A 137 7.87 -31.63 7.28
N PRO A 138 7.22 -32.77 7.55
CA PRO A 138 7.67 -33.69 8.57
C PRO A 138 9.06 -34.28 8.19
N PRO A 139 9.98 -34.40 9.14
CA PRO A 139 11.26 -35.05 8.89
C PRO A 139 10.99 -36.54 8.52
N GLY A 140 11.44 -36.99 7.35
CA GLY A 140 11.46 -38.38 7.00
C GLY A 140 10.70 -38.87 5.76
N ARG A 141 10.31 -38.02 4.84
CA ARG A 141 9.89 -38.39 3.48
C ARG A 141 10.79 -37.72 2.44
N GLY A 142 11.95 -38.37 2.18
CA GLY A 142 12.73 -38.22 0.97
C GLY A 142 12.22 -39.13 -0.11
#